data_85a1208918e67bc22a28f57b06c25954
#
_entry.id   85a1208918e67bc22a28f57b06c25954
#
_cell.length_a   1.000
_cell.length_b   1.000
_cell.length_c   1.000
_cell.angle_alpha   90.00
_cell.angle_beta   90.00
_cell.angle_gamma   90.00
#
_symmetry.space_group_name_H-M   'P 1'
#
loop_
_entity.id
_entity.type
_entity.pdbx_description
1 polymer ?
#
loop_
_entity_poly.entity_id
_entity_poly.type
_entity_poly.pdbx_seq_one_letter_code
_entity_poly.pdbx_strand_id
1 'polypeptide(L)'
;MILEMYAIKDELAETFGNIMVINPKVAQRTFHWLTEETEKQDCDDKRIYKLGMYNTETGEIAPQMPELVYNIEQEKKAMQQPVKKPARGKKA
;
A
#
# COMPACT_ATOMS: atom_id res chain seq x y z
N MET A 1 16.90 4.58 13.99
CA MET A 1 15.59 4.87 13.38
C MET A 1 14.80 3.58 13.24
N ILE A 2 13.53 3.65 13.51
CA ILE A 2 12.66 2.48 13.34
C ILE A 2 11.91 2.62 12.02
N LEU A 3 12.12 1.66 11.14
CA LEU A 3 11.41 1.58 9.86
C LEU A 3 10.36 0.48 9.96
N GLU A 4 9.38 0.53 9.06
CA GLU A 4 8.33 -0.49 9.02
C GLU A 4 8.52 -1.37 7.79
N MET A 5 8.17 -2.65 7.95
CA MET A 5 8.33 -3.63 6.89
C MET A 5 6.96 -3.99 6.34
N TYR A 6 6.83 -3.91 5.02
CA TYR A 6 5.57 -4.17 4.33
C TYR A 6 5.79 -5.10 3.15
N ALA A 7 4.73 -5.75 2.72
CA ALA A 7 4.76 -6.50 1.47
C ALA A 7 3.39 -6.46 0.82
N ILE A 8 3.39 -6.54 -0.50
CA ILE A 8 2.15 -6.64 -1.25
C ILE A 8 1.78 -8.12 -1.32
N LYS A 9 0.55 -8.42 -0.93
CA LYS A 9 0.02 -9.78 -1.04
C LYS A 9 -0.92 -9.87 -2.23
N ASP A 10 -0.76 -10.91 -3.03
CA ASP A 10 -1.71 -11.27 -4.06
C ASP A 10 -2.73 -12.20 -3.37
N GLU A 11 -3.93 -11.68 -3.13
CA GLU A 11 -4.93 -12.46 -2.39
C GLU A 11 -5.44 -13.66 -3.17
N LEU A 12 -5.42 -13.55 -4.50
CA LEU A 12 -5.86 -14.68 -5.34
C LEU A 12 -4.86 -15.82 -5.29
N ALA A 13 -3.57 -15.50 -5.42
CA ALA A 13 -2.50 -16.50 -5.38
C ALA A 13 -2.11 -16.86 -3.96
N GLU A 14 -2.54 -16.08 -2.97
CA GLU A 14 -2.24 -16.27 -1.56
C GLU A 14 -0.74 -16.22 -1.29
N THR A 15 -0.03 -15.30 -1.97
CA THR A 15 1.41 -15.16 -1.80
C THR A 15 1.80 -13.72 -1.59
N PHE A 16 2.84 -13.51 -0.77
CA PHE A 16 3.43 -12.20 -0.53
C PHE A 16 4.59 -11.96 -1.48
N GLY A 17 4.72 -10.72 -1.92
CA GLY A 17 5.88 -10.32 -2.72
C GLY A 17 7.06 -9.93 -1.86
N ASN A 18 7.97 -9.14 -2.45
CA ASN A 18 9.19 -8.71 -1.76
C ASN A 18 8.86 -7.78 -0.60
N ILE A 19 9.68 -7.86 0.44
CA ILE A 19 9.52 -6.97 1.60
C ILE A 19 10.05 -5.59 1.24
N MET A 20 9.26 -4.57 1.57
CA MET A 20 9.63 -3.17 1.46
C MET A 20 9.88 -2.63 2.85
N VAL A 21 10.97 -1.87 3.02
CA VAL A 21 11.31 -1.27 4.31
C VAL A 21 11.16 0.24 4.13
N ILE A 22 10.20 0.83 4.85
CA ILE A 22 9.77 2.20 4.60
C ILE A 22 9.67 2.97 5.92
N ASN A 23 10.05 4.26 5.87
CA ASN A 23 9.83 5.16 6.98
C ASN A 23 8.32 5.35 7.16
N PRO A 24 7.78 5.08 8.36
CA PRO A 24 6.33 5.17 8.58
C PRO A 24 5.73 6.53 8.28
N LYS A 25 6.52 7.59 8.38
CA LYS A 25 6.03 8.94 8.11
C LYS A 25 5.65 9.15 6.65
N VAL A 26 6.23 8.36 5.74
CA VAL A 26 5.96 8.51 4.31
C VAL A 26 5.30 7.27 3.71
N ALA A 27 4.92 6.30 4.54
CA ALA A 27 4.41 5.03 4.06
C ALA A 27 3.15 5.20 3.20
N GLN A 28 2.16 5.95 3.70
CA GLN A 28 0.91 6.14 2.97
C GLN A 28 1.13 6.81 1.62
N ARG A 29 2.01 7.80 1.58
CA ARG A 29 2.35 8.48 0.34
C ARG A 29 3.02 7.52 -0.65
N THR A 30 3.89 6.67 -0.14
CA THR A 30 4.58 5.67 -0.96
C THR A 30 3.57 4.68 -1.55
N PHE A 31 2.62 4.20 -0.74
CA PHE A 31 1.59 3.27 -1.21
C PHE A 31 0.71 3.91 -2.29
N HIS A 32 0.35 5.17 -2.09
CA HIS A 32 -0.47 5.90 -3.05
C HIS A 32 0.26 6.04 -4.38
N TRP A 33 1.52 6.47 -4.32
CA TRP A 33 2.35 6.62 -5.53
C TRP A 33 2.49 5.28 -6.27
N LEU A 34 2.79 4.23 -5.52
CA LEU A 34 2.96 2.90 -6.10
C LEU A 34 1.69 2.45 -6.80
N THR A 35 0.53 2.74 -6.21
CA THR A 35 -0.76 2.39 -6.79
C THR A 35 -1.02 3.19 -8.06
N GLU A 36 -0.68 4.48 -8.06
CA GLU A 36 -0.84 5.31 -9.26
C GLU A 36 0.00 4.78 -10.42
N GLU A 37 1.20 4.31 -10.13
CA GLU A 37 2.14 3.86 -11.16
C GLU A 37 1.87 2.44 -11.66
N THR A 38 0.97 1.72 -11.01
CA THR A 38 0.68 0.33 -11.38
C THR A 38 -0.54 0.28 -12.29
N GLU A 39 -0.47 -0.54 -13.35
CA GLU A 39 -1.59 -0.72 -14.27
C GLU A 39 -2.80 -1.28 -13.52
N LYS A 40 -3.99 -0.92 -13.99
CA LYS A 40 -5.22 -1.28 -13.31
C LYS A 40 -5.35 -2.80 -13.09
N GLN A 41 -5.07 -3.58 -14.14
CA GLN A 41 -5.22 -5.04 -14.04
C GLN A 41 -4.21 -5.65 -13.08
N ASP A 42 -3.08 -4.99 -12.86
CA ASP A 42 -2.05 -5.47 -11.93
C ASP A 42 -2.35 -5.09 -10.49
N CYS A 43 -3.38 -4.27 -10.27
CA CYS A 43 -3.83 -3.91 -8.92
C CYS A 43 -4.90 -4.87 -8.40
N ASP A 44 -5.48 -5.69 -9.28
CA ASP A 44 -6.54 -6.60 -8.87
C ASP A 44 -6.04 -7.59 -7.82
N ASP A 45 -6.81 -7.77 -6.75
CA ASP A 45 -6.52 -8.70 -5.66
C ASP A 45 -5.24 -8.37 -4.88
N LYS A 46 -4.72 -7.15 -5.03
CA LYS A 46 -3.48 -6.75 -4.34
C LYS A 46 -3.79 -5.92 -3.10
N ARG A 47 -3.08 -6.25 -2.02
CA ARG A 47 -3.21 -5.54 -0.75
C ARG A 47 -1.85 -5.44 -0.09
N ILE A 48 -1.63 -4.40 0.71
CA ILE A 48 -0.36 -4.21 1.42
C ILE A 48 -0.57 -4.56 2.88
N TYR A 49 0.34 -5.37 3.40
CA TYR A 49 0.33 -5.77 4.81
C TYR A 49 1.60 -5.31 5.49
N LYS A 50 1.46 -4.91 6.75
CA LYS A 50 2.61 -4.62 7.61
C LYS A 50 3.06 -5.93 8.24
N LEU A 51 4.36 -6.20 8.14
CA LEU A 51 4.93 -7.47 8.61
C LEU A 51 5.80 -7.33 9.84
N GLY A 52 6.19 -6.11 10.20
CA GLY A 52 7.03 -5.90 11.36
C GLY A 52 7.76 -4.58 11.32
N MET A 53 8.79 -4.47 12.15
CA MET A 53 9.60 -3.27 12.26
C MET A 53 11.08 -3.62 12.21
N TYR A 54 11.89 -2.66 11.75
CA TYR A 54 13.33 -2.84 11.60
C TYR A 54 14.05 -1.66 12.22
N ASN A 55 14.97 -1.96 13.14
CA ASN A 55 15.78 -0.94 13.80
C ASN A 55 17.08 -0.78 13.04
N THR A 56 17.29 0.37 12.39
CA THR A 56 18.47 0.58 11.56
C THR A 56 19.76 0.71 12.37
N GLU A 57 19.67 0.98 13.68
CA GLU A 57 20.84 1.15 14.52
C GLU A 57 21.34 -0.17 15.07
N THR A 58 20.44 -1.11 15.35
CA THR A 58 20.81 -2.40 15.93
C THR A 58 20.70 -3.54 14.94
N GLY A 59 19.99 -3.37 13.83
CA GLY A 59 19.71 -4.44 12.88
C GLY A 59 18.61 -5.38 13.35
N GLU A 60 17.97 -5.07 14.47
CA GLU A 60 16.94 -5.92 15.04
C GLU A 60 15.65 -5.85 14.23
N ILE A 61 15.03 -7.02 14.03
CA ILE A 61 13.75 -7.12 13.35
C ILE A 61 12.72 -7.62 14.36
N ALA A 62 11.59 -6.90 14.47
CA ALA A 62 10.49 -7.29 15.33
C ALA A 62 9.31 -7.69 14.44
N PRO A 63 9.13 -9.00 14.20
CA PRO A 63 8.04 -9.45 13.32
C PRO A 63 6.69 -9.39 14.02
N GLN A 64 5.63 -9.34 13.21
CA GLN A 64 4.27 -9.36 13.72
C GLN A 64 3.41 -10.17 12.75
N MET A 65 2.21 -10.54 13.20
CA MET A 65 1.24 -11.13 12.28
C MET A 65 0.89 -10.09 11.21
N PRO A 66 0.76 -10.52 9.95
CA PRO A 66 0.47 -9.55 8.87
C PRO A 66 -0.80 -8.76 9.17
N GLU A 67 -0.68 -7.45 9.03
CA GLU A 67 -1.76 -6.51 9.30
C GLU A 67 -2.09 -5.76 8.04
N LEU A 68 -3.35 -5.83 7.58
CA LEU A 68 -3.78 -5.11 6.38
C LEU A 68 -3.71 -3.61 6.63
N VAL A 69 -2.94 -2.89 5.81
CA VAL A 69 -2.77 -1.44 5.97
C VAL A 69 -3.20 -0.64 4.75
N TYR A 70 -3.34 -1.29 3.57
CA TYR A 70 -3.68 -0.56 2.36
C TYR A 70 -4.25 -1.53 1.32
N ASN A 71 -5.38 -1.16 0.72
CA ASN A 71 -6.03 -1.99 -0.30
C ASN A 71 -5.77 -1.37 -1.67
N ILE A 72 -4.77 -1.91 -2.37
CA ILE A 72 -4.34 -1.38 -3.67
C ILE A 72 -5.49 -1.43 -4.69
N GLU A 73 -6.19 -2.54 -4.74
CA GLU A 73 -7.30 -2.71 -5.69
C GLU A 73 -8.37 -1.65 -5.50
N GLN A 74 -8.79 -1.45 -4.26
CA GLN A 74 -9.83 -0.49 -3.94
C GLN A 74 -9.40 0.94 -4.23
N GLU A 75 -8.15 1.28 -3.84
CA GLU A 75 -7.64 2.63 -4.05
C GLU A 75 -7.45 2.93 -5.53
N LYS A 76 -7.03 1.94 -6.32
CA LYS A 76 -6.88 2.12 -7.76
C LYS A 76 -8.22 2.38 -8.41
N LYS A 77 -9.26 1.66 -8.01
CA LYS A 77 -10.61 1.89 -8.52
C LYS A 77 -11.08 3.31 -8.21
N ALA A 78 -10.79 3.78 -6.99
CA ALA A 78 -11.17 5.13 -6.59
C ALA A 78 -10.46 6.18 -7.44
N MET A 79 -9.18 5.96 -7.75
CA MET A 79 -8.41 6.88 -8.58
C MET A 79 -8.93 6.97 -10.01
N GLN A 80 -9.55 5.92 -10.50
CA GLN A 80 -9.96 5.84 -11.91
C GLN A 80 -11.42 6.16 -12.14
N GLN A 81 -12.17 6.42 -11.08
CA GLN A 81 -13.56 6.80 -11.22
C GLN A 81 -13.66 8.22 -11.78
N PRO A 82 -14.64 8.49 -12.67
CA PRO A 82 -14.83 9.84 -13.16
C PRO A 82 -15.14 10.80 -12.02
N VAL A 83 -14.61 12.02 -12.10
CA VAL A 83 -14.91 13.06 -11.14
C VAL A 83 -16.33 13.51 -11.34
N LYS A 84 -17.10 13.51 -10.34
CA LYS A 84 -18.49 13.96 -10.43
C LYS A 84 -18.58 15.40 -10.00
N LYS A 85 -18.19 15.18 -10.16
CA LYS A 85 -18.32 15.94 -9.84
C LYS A 85 -18.65 16.60 -9.52
N PRO A 86 -18.72 16.60 -9.23
CA PRO A 86 -19.10 17.28 -8.97
C PRO A 86 -19.21 17.80 -8.91
N ALA A 87 -19.12 17.81 -8.93
CA ALA A 87 -19.30 18.31 -9.00
C ALA A 87 -19.33 18.81 -8.76
N ARG A 88 -19.20 18.81 -8.61
CA ARG A 88 -19.22 19.49 -8.55
C ARG A 88 -19.27 20.20 -8.72
N GLY A 89 -19.22 20.32 -8.61
CA GLY A 89 -19.30 21.14 -8.98
C GLY A 89 -19.31 21.50 -9.25
N LYS A 90 -19.18 21.67 -9.19
CA LYS A 90 -19.26 22.21 -9.58
C LYS A 90 -19.44 22.56 -9.88
N LYS A 91 -19.39 22.72 -9.78
CA LYS A 91 -19.67 23.19 -10.13
C LYS A 91 -19.90 23.43 -10.32
N ALA A 92 -19.77 23.59 -10.15
CA ALA A 92 -20.19 23.85 -10.49
C ALA A 92 -20.25 23.95 -10.42
#